data_d5271fd32174ecbf1142df9005740b1e
#
_entry.id   d5271fd32174ecbf1142df9005740b1e
#
_cell.length_a   1.000
_cell.length_b   1.000
_cell.length_c   1.000
_cell.angle_alpha   90.00
_cell.angle_beta   90.00
_cell.angle_gamma   90.00
#
_symmetry.space_group_name_H-M   'P 1'
#
loop_
_entity.id
_entity.type
_entity.pdbx_description
1 polymer ?
#
loop_
_entity_poly.entity_id
_entity_poly.type
_entity_poly.pdbx_seq_one_letter_code
_entity_poly.pdbx_strand_id
1 'polypeptide(L)'
;MDALTGLNNRRQFEIRIKQETAQSVRKNTDLCCIMLDIDYFKKVNDTYGHAAGDCVLKGVAEIITKTVREYDIACRYGGEEFFILLPMTNLDDAYAVAQRLRQNIQNAKIDIREAKVK
;
A
#
# COMPACT_ATOMS: atom_id res chain seq x y z
N MET A 1 8.22 -9.88 5.94
CA MET A 1 6.95 -9.73 5.16
C MET A 1 5.79 -9.59 6.12
N ASP A 2 4.85 -8.74 5.80
CA ASP A 2 3.64 -8.61 6.61
C ASP A 2 2.76 -9.85 6.46
N ALA A 3 2.44 -10.49 7.58
CA ALA A 3 1.75 -11.78 7.54
C ALA A 3 0.33 -11.70 6.97
N LEU A 4 -0.35 -10.57 7.17
CA LEU A 4 -1.73 -10.42 6.71
C LEU A 4 -1.82 -10.11 5.21
N THR A 5 -0.98 -9.20 4.73
CA THR A 5 -1.09 -8.67 3.36
C THR A 5 -0.09 -9.25 2.37
N GLY A 6 0.98 -9.86 2.86
CA GLY A 6 2.07 -10.35 2.03
C GLY A 6 3.02 -9.28 1.52
N LEU A 7 2.76 -8.02 1.84
CA LEU A 7 3.63 -6.91 1.46
C LEU A 7 4.86 -6.83 2.38
N ASN A 8 5.82 -5.99 2.02
CA ASN A 8 6.92 -5.69 2.94
C ASN A 8 6.37 -5.13 4.24
N ASN A 9 7.00 -5.48 5.35
CA ASN A 9 6.70 -4.87 6.63
C ASN A 9 7.49 -3.56 6.78
N ARG A 10 7.24 -2.84 7.89
CA ARG A 10 7.89 -1.56 8.15
C ARG A 10 9.42 -1.67 8.15
N ARG A 11 9.96 -2.71 8.79
CA ARG A 11 11.41 -2.92 8.88
C ARG A 11 12.04 -3.14 7.52
N GLN A 12 11.42 -3.97 6.68
CA GLN A 12 11.89 -4.20 5.33
C GLN A 12 11.86 -2.93 4.49
N PHE A 13 10.80 -2.14 4.65
CA PHE A 13 10.66 -0.89 3.94
C PHE A 13 11.74 0.12 4.33
N GLU A 14 12.04 0.23 5.63
CA GLU A 14 13.07 1.15 6.11
C GLU A 14 14.46 0.79 5.55
N ILE A 15 14.75 -0.48 5.40
CA ILE A 15 15.98 -0.94 4.75
C ILE A 15 15.98 -0.56 3.27
N ARG A 16 14.87 -0.83 2.59
CA ARG A 16 14.77 -0.58 1.14
C ARG A 16 14.81 0.90 0.81
N ILE A 17 14.20 1.76 1.63
CA ILE A 17 14.22 3.20 1.36
C ILE A 17 15.63 3.76 1.43
N LYS A 18 16.46 3.26 2.33
CA LYS A 18 17.86 3.67 2.42
C LYS A 18 18.63 3.25 1.17
N GLN A 19 18.43 2.02 0.71
CA GLN A 19 19.09 1.49 -0.47
C GLN A 19 18.67 2.26 -1.74
N GLU A 20 17.38 2.50 -1.91
CA GLU A 20 16.86 3.20 -3.08
C GLU A 20 17.22 4.68 -3.09
N THR A 21 17.27 5.32 -1.92
CA THR A 21 17.72 6.70 -1.80
C THR A 21 19.18 6.83 -2.23
N ALA A 22 20.04 5.96 -1.74
CA ALA A 22 21.45 5.96 -2.10
C ALA A 22 21.63 5.73 -3.60
N GLN A 23 20.90 4.80 -4.17
CA GLN A 23 20.95 4.50 -5.60
C GLN A 23 20.46 5.66 -6.45
N SER A 24 19.37 6.30 -6.03
CA SER A 24 18.80 7.47 -6.71
C SER A 24 19.80 8.63 -6.78
N VAL A 25 20.47 8.91 -5.68
CA VAL A 25 21.51 9.94 -5.62
C VAL A 25 22.67 9.58 -6.55
N ARG A 26 23.15 8.35 -6.48
CA ARG A 26 24.30 7.91 -7.27
C ARG A 26 24.03 7.92 -8.76
N LYS A 27 22.83 7.51 -9.16
CA LYS A 27 22.44 7.42 -10.57
C LYS A 27 21.72 8.67 -11.08
N ASN A 28 21.50 9.65 -10.23
CA ASN A 28 20.76 10.86 -10.55
C ASN A 28 19.39 10.56 -11.15
N THR A 29 18.65 9.67 -10.50
CA THR A 29 17.29 9.30 -10.87
C THR A 29 16.30 9.78 -9.82
N ASP A 30 15.05 9.93 -10.23
CA ASP A 30 13.98 10.35 -9.32
C ASP A 30 13.52 9.18 -8.45
N LEU A 31 13.10 9.51 -7.24
CA LEU A 31 12.54 8.55 -6.29
C LEU A 31 11.34 9.21 -5.62
N CYS A 32 10.19 8.58 -5.71
CA CYS A 32 8.97 9.08 -5.08
C CYS A 32 8.42 8.05 -4.10
N CYS A 33 7.63 8.52 -3.14
CA CYS A 33 6.94 7.66 -2.19
C CYS A 33 5.48 8.09 -2.12
N ILE A 34 4.58 7.13 -2.20
CA ILE A 34 3.15 7.35 -1.99
C ILE A 34 2.81 6.88 -0.59
N MET A 35 2.16 7.75 0.18
CA MET A 35 1.65 7.40 1.50
C MET A 35 0.13 7.29 1.39
N LEU A 36 -0.40 6.15 1.81
CA LEU A 36 -1.81 5.84 1.69
C LEU A 36 -2.35 5.43 3.07
N ASP A 37 -3.48 6.00 3.44
CA ASP A 37 -4.17 5.68 4.68
C ASP A 37 -5.62 5.35 4.35
N ILE A 38 -6.15 4.30 4.95
CA ILE A 38 -7.53 3.86 4.67
C ILE A 38 -8.50 4.70 5.49
N ASP A 39 -9.35 5.47 4.80
CA ASP A 39 -10.38 6.28 5.44
C ASP A 39 -11.40 5.40 6.15
N TYR A 40 -11.78 5.84 7.34
CA TYR A 40 -12.83 5.20 8.15
C TYR A 40 -12.52 3.76 8.55
N PHE A 41 -11.25 3.38 8.57
CA PHE A 41 -10.85 2.01 8.90
C PHE A 41 -11.30 1.61 10.31
N LYS A 42 -11.15 2.51 11.28
CA LYS A 42 -11.62 2.27 12.65
C LYS A 42 -13.12 2.01 12.68
N LYS A 43 -13.88 2.77 11.87
CA LYS A 43 -15.32 2.60 11.78
C LYS A 43 -15.69 1.22 11.23
N VAL A 44 -14.96 0.72 10.26
CA VAL A 44 -15.15 -0.63 9.72
C VAL A 44 -14.95 -1.67 10.82
N ASN A 45 -13.85 -1.57 11.57
CA ASN A 45 -13.57 -2.49 12.67
C ASN A 45 -14.64 -2.43 13.75
N ASP A 46 -15.06 -1.22 14.13
CA ASP A 46 -16.06 -1.04 15.18
C ASP A 46 -17.45 -1.55 14.76
N THR A 47 -17.79 -1.40 13.48
CA THR A 47 -19.11 -1.79 12.98
C THR A 47 -19.18 -3.27 12.61
N TYR A 48 -18.14 -3.80 11.96
CA TYR A 48 -18.15 -5.14 11.37
C TYR A 48 -17.16 -6.10 12.00
N GLY A 49 -16.30 -5.64 12.90
CA GLY A 49 -15.30 -6.44 13.57
C GLY A 49 -13.93 -6.43 12.90
N HIS A 50 -12.92 -6.92 13.62
CA HIS A 50 -11.54 -6.92 13.13
C HIS A 50 -11.33 -7.84 11.93
N ALA A 51 -12.09 -8.92 11.81
CA ALA A 51 -12.01 -9.80 10.66
C ALA A 51 -12.41 -9.06 9.37
N ALA A 52 -13.42 -8.19 9.44
CA ALA A 52 -13.81 -7.36 8.30
C ALA A 52 -12.70 -6.35 7.96
N GLY A 53 -12.09 -5.74 8.98
CA GLY A 53 -10.94 -4.85 8.78
C GLY A 53 -9.79 -5.57 8.09
N ASP A 54 -9.51 -6.81 8.49
CA ASP A 54 -8.47 -7.63 7.84
C ASP A 54 -8.79 -7.89 6.37
N CYS A 55 -10.04 -8.13 6.02
CA CYS A 55 -10.47 -8.29 4.63
C CYS A 55 -10.22 -7.01 3.83
N VAL A 56 -10.50 -5.85 4.41
CA VAL A 56 -10.24 -4.56 3.76
C VAL A 56 -8.74 -4.39 3.51
N LEU A 57 -7.92 -4.67 4.51
CA LEU A 57 -6.46 -4.56 4.38
C LEU A 57 -5.91 -5.48 3.28
N LYS A 58 -6.37 -6.72 3.24
CA LYS A 58 -5.99 -7.67 2.18
C LYS A 58 -6.41 -7.18 0.81
N GLY A 59 -7.64 -6.69 0.70
CA GLY A 59 -8.17 -6.18 -0.56
C GLY A 59 -7.40 -5.00 -1.08
N VAL A 60 -7.06 -4.05 -0.20
CA VAL A 60 -6.23 -2.89 -0.56
C VAL A 60 -4.85 -3.34 -1.02
N ALA A 61 -4.24 -4.28 -0.30
CA ALA A 61 -2.92 -4.81 -0.66
C ALA A 61 -2.92 -5.47 -2.05
N GLU A 62 -3.98 -6.21 -2.38
CA GLU A 62 -4.11 -6.81 -3.71
C GLU A 62 -4.22 -5.75 -4.81
N ILE A 63 -4.99 -4.69 -4.56
CA ILE A 63 -5.14 -3.58 -5.51
C ILE A 63 -3.79 -2.89 -5.73
N ILE A 64 -3.06 -2.63 -4.65
CA ILE A 64 -1.73 -2.03 -4.75
C ILE A 64 -0.82 -2.90 -5.61
N THR A 65 -0.76 -4.19 -5.32
CA THR A 65 0.10 -5.13 -6.04
C THR A 65 -0.23 -5.17 -7.53
N LYS A 66 -1.51 -5.10 -7.90
CA LYS A 66 -1.94 -5.12 -9.29
C LYS A 66 -1.72 -3.79 -10.02
N THR A 67 -1.66 -2.70 -9.28
CA THR A 67 -1.57 -1.35 -9.86
C THR A 67 -0.13 -0.91 -10.08
N VAL A 68 0.77 -1.24 -9.15
CA VAL A 68 2.16 -0.80 -9.23
C VAL A 68 3.01 -1.76 -10.06
N ARG A 69 4.20 -1.30 -10.45
CA ARG A 69 5.14 -2.10 -11.25
C ARG A 69 5.88 -3.08 -10.36
N GLU A 70 6.47 -4.10 -10.98
CA GLU A 70 7.18 -5.17 -10.27
C GLU A 70 8.31 -4.65 -9.38
N TYR A 71 9.04 -3.62 -9.85
CA TYR A 71 10.15 -3.06 -9.09
C TYR A 71 9.74 -1.97 -8.10
N ASP A 72 8.49 -1.59 -8.06
CA ASP A 72 7.98 -0.71 -7.03
C ASP A 72 7.87 -1.48 -5.71
N ILE A 73 8.05 -0.78 -4.61
CA ILE A 73 8.15 -1.43 -3.30
C ILE A 73 6.98 -1.00 -2.44
N ALA A 74 6.03 -1.91 -2.25
CA ALA A 74 4.86 -1.67 -1.42
C ALA A 74 5.08 -2.25 -0.02
N CYS A 75 4.57 -1.54 0.98
CA CYS A 75 4.74 -1.87 2.39
C CYS A 75 3.46 -1.57 3.16
N ARG A 76 3.12 -2.45 4.09
CA ARG A 76 2.18 -2.11 5.15
C ARG A 76 3.00 -1.51 6.29
N TYR A 77 2.95 -0.17 6.40
CA TYR A 77 3.81 0.56 7.33
C TYR A 77 3.25 0.61 8.74
N GLY A 78 1.96 0.85 8.85
CA GLY A 78 1.23 0.86 10.11
C GLY A 78 0.00 -0.02 10.01
N GLY A 79 -0.90 0.05 10.99
CA GLY A 79 -2.10 -0.78 11.02
C GLY A 79 -2.97 -0.62 9.77
N GLU A 80 -3.19 0.61 9.34
CA GLU A 80 -4.01 0.98 8.20
C GLU A 80 -3.26 1.83 7.18
N GLU A 81 -1.93 1.92 7.33
CA GLU A 81 -1.06 2.76 6.52
C GLU A 81 -0.24 1.92 5.55
N PHE A 82 -0.22 2.35 4.29
CA PHE A 82 0.59 1.73 3.25
C PHE A 82 1.52 2.77 2.64
N PHE A 83 2.76 2.39 2.41
CA PHE A 83 3.73 3.21 1.72
C PHE A 83 4.17 2.48 0.47
N ILE A 84 4.28 3.20 -0.64
CA ILE A 84 4.73 2.64 -1.91
C ILE A 84 5.90 3.49 -2.42
N LEU A 85 7.05 2.86 -2.55
CA LEU A 85 8.27 3.49 -3.04
C LEU A 85 8.36 3.26 -4.54
N LEU A 86 8.54 4.35 -5.29
CA LEU A 86 8.54 4.32 -6.74
C LEU A 86 9.91 4.76 -7.26
N PRO A 87 10.84 3.81 -7.49
CA PRO A 87 12.14 4.13 -8.05
C PRO A 87 12.03 4.62 -9.50
N MET A 88 12.94 5.49 -9.92
CA MET A 88 13.01 5.98 -11.28
C MET A 88 11.67 6.55 -11.78
N THR A 89 10.99 7.27 -10.91
CA THR A 89 9.66 7.80 -11.18
C THR A 89 9.64 9.27 -10.80
N ASN A 90 9.30 10.15 -11.72
CA ASN A 90 9.17 11.57 -11.44
C ASN A 90 7.86 11.87 -10.73
N LEU A 91 7.72 13.11 -10.25
CA LEU A 91 6.56 13.51 -9.45
C LEU A 91 5.25 13.39 -10.23
N ASP A 92 5.23 13.77 -11.50
CA ASP A 92 4.02 13.69 -12.32
C ASP A 92 3.55 12.26 -12.51
N ASP A 93 4.48 11.35 -12.78
CA ASP A 93 4.17 9.93 -12.95
C ASP A 93 3.73 9.32 -11.62
N ALA A 94 4.38 9.69 -10.52
CA ALA A 94 3.98 9.23 -9.18
C ALA A 94 2.58 9.70 -8.84
N TYR A 95 2.24 10.94 -9.18
CA TYR A 95 0.90 11.47 -8.97
C TYR A 95 -0.14 10.67 -9.76
N ALA A 96 0.16 10.32 -11.01
CA ALA A 96 -0.74 9.51 -11.82
C ALA A 96 -0.97 8.13 -11.21
N VAL A 97 0.07 7.51 -10.68
CA VAL A 97 -0.05 6.22 -9.98
C VAL A 97 -0.91 6.37 -8.73
N ALA A 98 -0.69 7.43 -7.95
CA ALA A 98 -1.45 7.68 -6.74
C ALA A 98 -2.94 7.86 -7.05
N GLN A 99 -3.28 8.59 -8.11
CA GLN A 99 -4.66 8.77 -8.53
C GLN A 99 -5.31 7.46 -8.97
N ARG A 100 -4.55 6.64 -9.70
CA ARG A 100 -5.05 5.33 -10.14
C ARG A 100 -5.31 4.41 -8.94
N LEU A 101 -4.40 4.41 -7.97
CA LEU A 101 -4.58 3.66 -6.72
C LEU A 101 -5.84 4.11 -6.00
N ARG A 102 -6.00 5.41 -5.84
CA ARG A 102 -7.16 5.98 -5.15
C ARG A 102 -8.46 5.57 -5.83
N GLN A 103 -8.52 5.68 -7.16
CA GLN A 103 -9.70 5.30 -7.92
C GLN A 103 -9.98 3.80 -7.82
N ASN A 104 -8.96 2.97 -7.96
CA ASN A 104 -9.12 1.52 -7.91
C ASN A 104 -9.59 1.06 -6.53
N ILE A 105 -9.06 1.66 -5.47
CA ILE A 105 -9.47 1.34 -4.10
C ILE A 105 -10.90 1.81 -3.85
N GLN A 106 -11.22 3.03 -4.27
CA GLN A 106 -12.55 3.61 -4.09
C GLN A 106 -13.63 2.81 -4.82
N ASN A 107 -13.32 2.30 -5.99
CA ASN A 107 -14.25 1.54 -6.82
C ASN A 107 -14.28 0.05 -6.46
N ALA A 108 -13.39 -0.41 -5.61
CA ALA A 108 -13.30 -1.81 -5.26
C ALA A 108 -14.49 -2.22 -4.38
N LYS A 109 -15.05 -3.38 -4.69
CA LYS A 109 -16.07 -4.01 -3.85
C LYS A 109 -15.41 -5.12 -3.07
N ILE A 110 -14.90 -4.77 -1.90
CA ILE A 110 -14.25 -5.74 -1.02
C ILE A 110 -15.35 -6.47 -0.25
N ASP A 111 -15.40 -7.79 -0.41
CA ASP A 111 -16.41 -8.60 0.25
C ASP A 111 -16.00 -8.88 1.70
N ILE A 112 -16.69 -8.24 2.62
CA ILE A 112 -16.46 -8.42 4.05
C ILE A 112 -17.42 -9.45 4.68
N ARG A 113 -18.34 -10.01 3.90
CA ARG A 113 -19.33 -10.97 4.42
C ARG A 113 -18.67 -12.25 4.88
N GLU A 114 -17.62 -12.69 4.24
CA GLU A 114 -16.85 -13.86 4.68
C GLU A 114 -16.34 -13.70 6.10
N ALA A 115 -15.92 -12.49 6.45
CA ALA A 115 -15.43 -12.19 7.80
C ALA A 115 -16.54 -12.31 8.83
N LYS A 116 -17.78 -12.01 8.46
CA LYS A 116 -18.93 -12.13 9.37
C LYS A 116 -19.34 -13.56 9.63
N VAL A 117 -19.10 -14.44 8.68
CA VAL A 117 -19.45 -15.87 8.79
C VAL A 117 -18.44 -16.61 9.66
N LYS A 118 -17.23 -16.15 9.66
CA LYS A 118 -16.15 -16.75 10.43
C LYS A 118 -16.22 -16.35 11.91
#